data_563425bf55538bf3aaacd0f90755fefa
#
_entry.id   563425bf55538bf3aaacd0f90755fefa
#
_cell.length_a   1.000
_cell.length_b   1.000
_cell.length_c   1.000
_cell.angle_alpha   90.00
_cell.angle_beta   90.00
_cell.angle_gamma   90.00
#
_symmetry.space_group_name_H-M   'P 1'
#
loop_
_entity.id
_entity.type
_entity.pdbx_description
1 polymer ?
#
loop_
_entity_poly.entity_id
_entity_poly.type
_entity_poly.pdbx_seq_one_letter_code
_entity_poly.pdbx_strand_id
1 'polypeptide(L)'
;MALNDVRAIADQLLALTAGLDEDTARGDSVLPGWTRGHVITHLANFSEAMTRQVEEALQGRLIEVYDGGRPARDAAIESGAHRPAADLKTHLTQAVTTLMTSWEKVGPTDWPLPILHRNSNLAAGLQATWRELTIHTSDLNLGINPATWSEDFCLHLLDFLRPRTPDNIHLILQSPTTTWENGTGEEVELAGALTDLTAWYAGRPAPGPITGSTPELLPWP
;
A
#
# COMPACT_ATOMS: atom_id res chain seq x y z
N MET A 1 4.93 -10.95 9.82
CA MET A 1 3.62 -10.39 9.39
C MET A 1 2.59 -11.50 9.45
N ALA A 2 1.48 -11.28 10.08
CA ALA A 2 0.37 -12.22 10.16
C ALA A 2 -0.83 -11.68 9.37
N LEU A 3 -1.74 -12.55 8.93
CA LEU A 3 -3.03 -12.17 8.33
C LEU A 3 -3.81 -11.19 9.23
N ASN A 4 -3.60 -11.28 10.55
CA ASN A 4 -4.23 -10.39 11.53
C ASN A 4 -3.81 -8.91 11.34
N ASP A 5 -2.58 -8.63 10.92
CA ASP A 5 -2.13 -7.24 10.66
C ASP A 5 -2.86 -6.65 9.46
N VAL A 6 -3.05 -7.47 8.42
CA VAL A 6 -3.82 -7.08 7.22
C VAL A 6 -5.29 -6.87 7.56
N ARG A 7 -5.86 -7.72 8.42
CA ARG A 7 -7.24 -7.57 8.89
C ARG A 7 -7.43 -6.27 9.67
N ALA A 8 -6.51 -5.98 10.60
CA ALA A 8 -6.59 -4.77 11.42
C ALA A 8 -6.61 -3.49 10.56
N ILE A 9 -5.77 -3.41 9.53
CA ILE A 9 -5.77 -2.25 8.62
C ILE A 9 -7.01 -2.24 7.71
N ALA A 10 -7.52 -3.38 7.28
CA ALA A 10 -8.76 -3.46 6.52
C ALA A 10 -9.95 -2.93 7.35
N ASP A 11 -10.08 -3.36 8.61
CA ASP A 11 -11.11 -2.89 9.52
C ASP A 11 -10.98 -1.37 9.79
N GLN A 12 -9.76 -0.88 9.96
CA GLN A 12 -9.48 0.55 10.14
C GLN A 12 -9.89 1.36 8.90
N LEU A 13 -9.54 0.91 7.70
CA LEU A 13 -9.93 1.54 6.43
C LEU A 13 -11.46 1.63 6.30
N LEU A 14 -12.17 0.53 6.56
CA LEU A 14 -13.62 0.47 6.46
C LEU A 14 -14.29 1.37 7.51
N ALA A 15 -13.78 1.39 8.73
CA ALA A 15 -14.27 2.30 9.78
C ALA A 15 -14.07 3.78 9.41
N LEU A 16 -12.89 4.11 8.84
CA LEU A 16 -12.54 5.47 8.42
C LEU A 16 -13.45 5.98 7.30
N THR A 17 -13.84 5.10 6.38
CA THR A 17 -14.68 5.43 5.22
C THR A 17 -16.17 5.24 5.46
N ALA A 18 -16.61 4.77 6.64
CA ALA A 18 -18.01 4.51 6.95
C ALA A 18 -18.91 5.76 6.83
N GLY A 19 -18.37 6.92 7.20
CA GLY A 19 -19.05 8.23 7.13
C GLY A 19 -18.80 9.02 5.85
N LEU A 20 -18.28 8.39 4.78
CA LEU A 20 -17.96 9.08 3.52
C LEU A 20 -19.21 9.76 2.92
N ASP A 21 -19.11 11.05 2.68
CA ASP A 21 -20.08 11.88 1.97
C ASP A 21 -19.47 12.45 0.68
N GLU A 22 -20.28 13.17 -0.11
CA GLU A 22 -19.84 13.69 -1.41
C GLU A 22 -18.69 14.70 -1.28
N ASP A 23 -18.74 15.61 -0.33
CA ASP A 23 -17.69 16.62 -0.15
C ASP A 23 -16.37 15.95 0.27
N THR A 24 -16.45 14.98 1.16
CA THR A 24 -15.30 14.19 1.60
C THR A 24 -14.71 13.40 0.44
N ALA A 25 -15.54 12.74 -0.38
CA ALA A 25 -15.06 11.94 -1.52
C ALA A 25 -14.37 12.80 -2.61
N ARG A 26 -14.85 14.04 -2.82
CA ARG A 26 -14.28 14.99 -3.78
C ARG A 26 -13.06 15.73 -3.27
N GLY A 27 -12.84 15.74 -1.96
CA GLY A 27 -11.69 16.41 -1.35
C GLY A 27 -10.35 15.76 -1.74
N ASP A 28 -9.27 16.54 -1.61
CA ASP A 28 -7.92 16.13 -1.98
C ASP A 28 -7.41 15.00 -1.07
N SER A 29 -6.76 14.02 -1.69
CA SER A 29 -5.92 13.04 -1.00
C SER A 29 -4.51 13.59 -0.77
N VAL A 30 -3.62 12.81 -0.16
CA VAL A 30 -2.19 13.15 -0.06
C VAL A 30 -1.50 13.07 -1.43
N LEU A 31 -2.05 12.28 -2.37
CA LEU A 31 -1.44 12.05 -3.67
C LEU A 31 -1.76 13.20 -4.64
N PRO A 32 -0.73 13.83 -5.25
CA PRO A 32 -0.94 14.91 -6.20
C PRO A 32 -1.87 14.50 -7.35
N GLY A 33 -2.91 15.29 -7.61
CA GLY A 33 -3.88 15.07 -8.68
C GLY A 33 -4.95 14.01 -8.38
N TRP A 34 -4.91 13.38 -7.20
CA TRP A 34 -5.92 12.40 -6.78
C TRP A 34 -6.82 12.95 -5.67
N THR A 35 -8.12 12.82 -5.87
CA THR A 35 -9.11 12.97 -4.80
C THR A 35 -9.18 11.71 -3.95
N ARG A 36 -9.87 11.76 -2.81
CA ARG A 36 -10.18 10.58 -2.00
C ARG A 36 -10.97 9.53 -2.80
N GLY A 37 -11.85 9.96 -3.71
CA GLY A 37 -12.55 9.06 -4.64
C GLY A 37 -11.61 8.22 -5.51
N HIS A 38 -10.47 8.79 -5.98
CA HIS A 38 -9.45 8.03 -6.71
C HIS A 38 -8.78 6.97 -5.83
N VAL A 39 -8.38 7.34 -4.61
CA VAL A 39 -7.76 6.40 -3.66
C VAL A 39 -8.73 5.27 -3.30
N ILE A 40 -9.99 5.59 -3.01
CA ILE A 40 -11.04 4.60 -2.70
C ILE A 40 -11.26 3.65 -3.87
N THR A 41 -11.37 4.19 -5.09
CA THR A 41 -11.55 3.38 -6.31
C THR A 41 -10.33 2.49 -6.55
N HIS A 42 -9.12 3.02 -6.38
CA HIS A 42 -7.90 2.23 -6.49
C HIS A 42 -7.88 1.06 -5.49
N LEU A 43 -8.18 1.32 -4.22
CA LEU A 43 -8.22 0.28 -3.18
C LEU A 43 -9.27 -0.79 -3.45
N ALA A 44 -10.46 -0.41 -3.93
CA ALA A 44 -11.51 -1.35 -4.30
C ALA A 44 -11.06 -2.24 -5.48
N ASN A 45 -10.56 -1.63 -6.57
CA ASN A 45 -10.09 -2.35 -7.75
C ASN A 45 -8.89 -3.26 -7.45
N PHE A 46 -7.96 -2.81 -6.59
CA PHE A 46 -6.84 -3.64 -6.13
C PHE A 46 -7.35 -4.83 -5.32
N SER A 47 -8.31 -4.61 -4.43
CA SER A 47 -8.90 -5.68 -3.61
C SER A 47 -9.58 -6.73 -4.46
N GLU A 48 -10.33 -6.34 -5.48
CA GLU A 48 -10.96 -7.26 -6.44
C GLU A 48 -9.91 -8.05 -7.25
N ALA A 49 -8.88 -7.35 -7.77
CA ALA A 49 -7.80 -8.00 -8.51
C ALA A 49 -7.06 -9.02 -7.65
N MET A 50 -6.73 -8.68 -6.40
CA MET A 50 -6.05 -9.59 -5.50
C MET A 50 -6.93 -10.77 -5.05
N THR A 51 -8.23 -10.54 -4.85
CA THR A 51 -9.22 -11.62 -4.63
C THR A 51 -9.16 -12.65 -5.75
N ARG A 52 -9.21 -12.21 -7.01
CA ARG A 52 -9.08 -13.09 -8.18
C ARG A 52 -7.76 -13.85 -8.18
N GLN A 53 -6.64 -13.18 -7.87
CA GLN A 53 -5.32 -13.82 -7.80
C GLN A 53 -5.31 -14.95 -6.74
N VAL A 54 -5.88 -14.71 -5.55
CA VAL A 54 -5.96 -15.70 -4.48
C VAL A 54 -6.84 -16.89 -4.89
N GLU A 55 -8.06 -16.62 -5.34
CA GLU A 55 -9.04 -17.67 -5.65
C GLU A 55 -8.61 -18.56 -6.83
N GLU A 56 -7.98 -17.97 -7.84
CA GLU A 56 -7.45 -18.70 -8.98
C GLU A 56 -6.21 -19.52 -8.63
N ALA A 57 -5.30 -18.96 -7.81
CA ALA A 57 -4.13 -19.69 -7.34
C ALA A 57 -4.50 -20.93 -6.51
N LEU A 58 -5.52 -20.83 -5.65
CA LEU A 58 -6.04 -21.97 -4.88
C LEU A 58 -6.64 -23.08 -5.77
N GLN A 59 -6.99 -22.75 -7.02
CA GLN A 59 -7.47 -23.72 -8.03
C GLN A 59 -6.35 -24.13 -9.01
N GLY A 60 -5.09 -23.71 -8.75
CA GLY A 60 -3.94 -24.04 -9.62
C GLY A 60 -3.93 -23.27 -10.94
N ARG A 61 -4.63 -22.13 -11.04
CA ARG A 61 -4.70 -21.33 -12.24
C ARG A 61 -3.95 -20.01 -12.07
N LEU A 62 -3.32 -19.55 -13.14
CA LEU A 62 -2.69 -18.23 -13.23
C LEU A 62 -3.52 -17.33 -14.15
N ILE A 63 -3.85 -16.14 -13.69
CA ILE A 63 -4.63 -15.15 -14.45
C ILE A 63 -3.96 -13.79 -14.41
N GLU A 64 -4.20 -12.96 -15.42
CA GLU A 64 -3.78 -11.56 -15.41
C GLU A 64 -4.35 -10.80 -14.21
N VAL A 65 -3.53 -9.90 -13.65
CA VAL A 65 -3.94 -9.08 -12.49
C VAL A 65 -5.10 -8.16 -12.86
N TYR A 66 -4.97 -7.47 -14.00
CA TYR A 66 -5.98 -6.58 -14.55
C TYR A 66 -6.27 -6.95 -15.99
N ASP A 67 -7.54 -7.13 -16.33
CA ASP A 67 -7.97 -7.36 -17.71
C ASP A 67 -7.69 -6.09 -18.54
N GLY A 68 -6.87 -6.23 -19.58
CA GLY A 68 -6.36 -5.09 -20.38
C GLY A 68 -5.14 -4.38 -19.77
N GLY A 69 -4.55 -4.91 -18.69
CA GLY A 69 -3.30 -4.46 -18.10
C GLY A 69 -3.37 -3.09 -17.41
N ARG A 70 -2.20 -2.45 -17.27
CA ARG A 70 -2.07 -1.18 -16.56
C ARG A 70 -2.91 -0.04 -17.17
N PRO A 71 -3.01 0.14 -18.50
CA PRO A 71 -3.85 1.21 -19.07
C PRO A 71 -5.32 1.07 -18.69
N ALA A 72 -5.87 -0.15 -18.70
CA ALA A 72 -7.26 -0.39 -18.31
C ALA A 72 -7.48 -0.14 -16.81
N ARG A 73 -6.51 -0.54 -15.95
CA ARG A 73 -6.52 -0.20 -14.52
C ARG A 73 -6.58 1.31 -14.30
N ASP A 74 -5.71 2.07 -14.95
CA ASP A 74 -5.61 3.52 -14.75
C ASP A 74 -6.90 4.23 -15.23
N ALA A 75 -7.45 3.81 -16.36
CA ALA A 75 -8.74 4.30 -16.86
C ALA A 75 -9.90 3.95 -15.92
N ALA A 76 -9.90 2.76 -15.31
CA ALA A 76 -10.92 2.36 -14.35
C ALA A 76 -10.87 3.17 -13.06
N ILE A 77 -9.67 3.57 -12.58
CA ILE A 77 -9.52 4.45 -11.43
C ILE A 77 -10.09 5.83 -11.76
N GLU A 78 -9.68 6.42 -12.87
CA GLU A 78 -10.13 7.75 -13.30
C GLU A 78 -11.65 7.80 -13.44
N SER A 79 -12.25 6.87 -14.17
CA SER A 79 -13.71 6.84 -14.37
C SER A 79 -14.47 6.53 -13.08
N GLY A 80 -13.92 5.69 -12.22
CA GLY A 80 -14.55 5.26 -10.98
C GLY A 80 -14.52 6.30 -9.88
N ALA A 81 -13.51 7.18 -9.85
CA ALA A 81 -13.30 8.19 -8.81
C ALA A 81 -14.45 9.20 -8.67
N HIS A 82 -15.22 9.40 -9.74
CA HIS A 82 -16.31 10.37 -9.81
C HIS A 82 -17.69 9.79 -9.49
N ARG A 83 -17.79 8.52 -9.12
CA ARG A 83 -19.05 7.90 -8.69
C ARG A 83 -19.59 8.55 -7.41
N PRO A 84 -20.91 8.45 -7.14
CA PRO A 84 -21.49 8.89 -5.88
C PRO A 84 -20.75 8.28 -4.66
N ALA A 85 -20.61 9.07 -3.58
CA ALA A 85 -19.90 8.62 -2.38
C ALA A 85 -20.48 7.33 -1.78
N ALA A 86 -21.80 7.16 -1.84
CA ALA A 86 -22.47 5.94 -1.40
C ALA A 86 -22.02 4.70 -2.21
N ASP A 87 -21.84 4.86 -3.53
CA ASP A 87 -21.39 3.79 -4.41
C ASP A 87 -19.92 3.47 -4.18
N LEU A 88 -19.07 4.50 -4.01
CA LEU A 88 -17.65 4.34 -3.66
C LEU A 88 -17.49 3.56 -2.35
N LYS A 89 -18.22 3.95 -1.31
CA LYS A 89 -18.24 3.28 -0.01
C LYS A 89 -18.70 1.82 -0.13
N THR A 90 -19.80 1.58 -0.82
CA THR A 90 -20.36 0.24 -0.99
C THR A 90 -19.36 -0.66 -1.71
N HIS A 91 -18.78 -0.18 -2.82
CA HIS A 91 -17.78 -0.93 -3.61
C HIS A 91 -16.54 -1.26 -2.77
N LEU A 92 -15.96 -0.26 -2.08
CA LEU A 92 -14.80 -0.49 -1.21
C LEU A 92 -15.10 -1.54 -0.13
N THR A 93 -16.24 -1.40 0.55
CA THR A 93 -16.63 -2.32 1.62
C THR A 93 -16.76 -3.74 1.11
N GLN A 94 -17.44 -3.95 -0.01
CA GLN A 94 -17.61 -5.26 -0.61
C GLN A 94 -16.28 -5.86 -1.06
N ALA A 95 -15.47 -5.09 -1.78
CA ALA A 95 -14.18 -5.55 -2.31
C ALA A 95 -13.21 -5.95 -1.20
N VAL A 96 -13.04 -5.11 -0.18
CA VAL A 96 -12.14 -5.38 0.96
C VAL A 96 -12.64 -6.58 1.78
N THR A 97 -13.93 -6.66 2.06
CA THR A 97 -14.50 -7.79 2.81
C THR A 97 -14.31 -9.10 2.06
N THR A 98 -14.56 -9.12 0.74
CA THR A 98 -14.37 -10.30 -0.10
C THR A 98 -12.89 -10.71 -0.14
N LEU A 99 -11.98 -9.74 -0.28
CA LEU A 99 -10.54 -10.00 -0.24
C LEU A 99 -10.13 -10.66 1.08
N MET A 100 -10.58 -10.13 2.22
CA MET A 100 -10.26 -10.72 3.52
C MET A 100 -10.79 -12.16 3.66
N THR A 101 -12.01 -12.40 3.17
CA THR A 101 -12.60 -13.75 3.14
C THR A 101 -11.79 -14.70 2.23
N SER A 102 -11.23 -14.21 1.13
CA SER A 102 -10.39 -15.03 0.25
C SER A 102 -9.05 -15.38 0.89
N TRP A 103 -8.42 -14.44 1.61
CA TRP A 103 -7.20 -14.70 2.37
C TRP A 103 -7.41 -15.76 3.48
N GLU A 104 -8.59 -15.80 4.10
CA GLU A 104 -8.93 -16.83 5.12
C GLU A 104 -8.98 -18.25 4.58
N LYS A 105 -9.16 -18.42 3.26
CA LYS A 105 -9.16 -19.73 2.61
C LYS A 105 -7.76 -20.31 2.40
N VAL A 106 -6.72 -19.47 2.49
CA VAL A 106 -5.33 -19.88 2.24
C VAL A 106 -4.81 -20.72 3.41
N GLY A 107 -4.59 -22.01 3.15
CA GLY A 107 -4.05 -22.95 4.13
C GLY A 107 -2.53 -22.84 4.29
N PRO A 108 -1.96 -23.52 5.31
CA PRO A 108 -0.52 -23.44 5.59
C PRO A 108 0.38 -23.88 4.44
N THR A 109 -0.09 -24.74 3.55
CA THR A 109 0.67 -25.27 2.40
C THR A 109 0.50 -24.46 1.13
N ASP A 110 -0.44 -23.51 1.09
CA ASP A 110 -0.82 -22.78 -0.12
C ASP A 110 0.02 -21.51 -0.34
N TRP A 111 0.67 -21.00 0.68
CA TRP A 111 1.46 -19.77 0.61
C TRP A 111 2.48 -19.68 -0.53
N PRO A 112 3.14 -20.80 -0.97
CA PRO A 112 4.04 -20.79 -2.11
C PRO A 112 3.33 -20.80 -3.48
N LEU A 113 1.98 -20.96 -3.56
CA LEU A 113 1.26 -21.00 -4.83
C LEU A 113 1.52 -19.71 -5.63
N PRO A 114 1.85 -19.84 -6.93
CA PRO A 114 2.22 -18.70 -7.76
C PRO A 114 1.01 -17.83 -8.12
N ILE A 115 1.27 -16.53 -8.26
CA ILE A 115 0.33 -15.51 -8.78
C ILE A 115 1.04 -14.62 -9.80
N LEU A 116 0.29 -14.02 -10.74
CA LEU A 116 0.90 -13.09 -11.70
C LEU A 116 1.13 -11.69 -11.14
N HIS A 117 0.57 -11.34 -9.99
CA HIS A 117 0.93 -10.09 -9.33
C HIS A 117 2.43 -10.08 -9.01
N ARG A 118 3.19 -9.25 -9.77
CA ARG A 118 4.66 -9.14 -9.69
C ARG A 118 5.41 -10.47 -9.89
N ASN A 119 4.81 -11.43 -10.61
CA ASN A 119 5.37 -12.79 -10.81
C ASN A 119 5.82 -13.41 -9.48
N SER A 120 4.94 -13.43 -8.51
CA SER A 120 5.25 -13.81 -7.14
C SER A 120 4.38 -14.99 -6.65
N ASN A 121 4.11 -15.07 -5.36
CA ASN A 121 3.28 -16.09 -4.72
C ASN A 121 2.27 -15.48 -3.73
N LEU A 122 1.39 -16.30 -3.16
CA LEU A 122 0.36 -15.83 -2.21
C LEU A 122 0.97 -15.14 -0.98
N ALA A 123 2.11 -15.59 -0.47
CA ALA A 123 2.77 -14.92 0.65
C ALA A 123 3.18 -13.48 0.29
N ALA A 124 3.78 -13.26 -0.87
CA ALA A 124 4.13 -11.93 -1.37
C ALA A 124 2.88 -11.11 -1.71
N GLY A 125 1.80 -11.74 -2.19
CA GLY A 125 0.49 -11.12 -2.41
C GLY A 125 -0.13 -10.58 -1.13
N LEU A 126 -0.05 -11.33 -0.03
CA LEU A 126 -0.51 -10.85 1.28
C LEU A 126 0.31 -9.65 1.77
N GLN A 127 1.63 -9.68 1.57
CA GLN A 127 2.50 -8.53 1.86
C GLN A 127 2.16 -7.31 1.00
N ALA A 128 1.82 -7.50 -0.28
CA ALA A 128 1.34 -6.43 -1.14
C ALA A 128 0.02 -5.86 -0.64
N THR A 129 -0.92 -6.71 -0.22
CA THR A 129 -2.19 -6.28 0.38
C THR A 129 -1.95 -5.41 1.62
N TRP A 130 -1.02 -5.80 2.48
CA TRP A 130 -0.67 -5.01 3.67
C TRP A 130 -0.15 -3.61 3.29
N ARG A 131 0.78 -3.54 2.32
CA ARG A 131 1.32 -2.26 1.84
C ARG A 131 0.25 -1.37 1.23
N GLU A 132 -0.55 -1.90 0.31
CA GLU A 132 -1.59 -1.13 -0.38
C GLU A 132 -2.63 -0.57 0.60
N LEU A 133 -3.15 -1.42 1.50
CA LEU A 133 -4.14 -0.96 2.48
C LEU A 133 -3.53 0.06 3.45
N THR A 134 -2.33 -0.17 3.99
CA THR A 134 -1.74 0.70 5.00
C THR A 134 -1.36 2.07 4.42
N ILE A 135 -0.65 2.09 3.29
CA ILE A 135 -0.19 3.34 2.68
C ILE A 135 -1.39 4.18 2.23
N HIS A 136 -2.31 3.56 1.49
CA HIS A 136 -3.43 4.31 0.92
C HIS A 136 -4.52 4.68 1.95
N THR A 137 -4.60 3.99 3.11
CA THR A 137 -5.40 4.48 4.24
C THR A 137 -4.85 5.82 4.74
N SER A 138 -3.52 5.98 4.81
CA SER A 138 -2.89 7.27 5.15
C SER A 138 -3.08 8.30 4.03
N ASP A 139 -3.03 7.87 2.76
CA ASP A 139 -3.20 8.76 1.60
C ASP A 139 -4.61 9.36 1.50
N LEU A 140 -5.62 8.76 2.13
CA LEU A 140 -6.98 9.33 2.21
C LEU A 140 -7.03 10.68 2.92
N ASN A 141 -6.03 11.03 3.74
CA ASN A 141 -6.00 12.31 4.47
C ASN A 141 -7.28 12.55 5.32
N LEU A 142 -7.71 11.52 6.04
CA LEU A 142 -8.89 11.52 6.92
C LEU A 142 -8.49 11.36 8.39
N GLY A 143 -7.40 12.00 8.82
CA GLY A 143 -6.94 11.99 10.21
C GLY A 143 -5.98 10.85 10.55
N ILE A 144 -5.76 9.89 9.64
CA ILE A 144 -4.70 8.87 9.73
C ILE A 144 -3.55 9.31 8.83
N ASN A 145 -2.33 9.22 9.34
CA ASN A 145 -1.11 9.56 8.62
C ASN A 145 0.02 8.57 8.96
N PRO A 146 1.19 8.62 8.31
CA PRO A 146 2.28 7.68 8.54
C PRO A 146 2.78 7.58 10.00
N ALA A 147 2.53 8.55 10.87
CA ALA A 147 2.91 8.45 12.29
C ALA A 147 2.22 7.28 13.01
N THR A 148 1.14 6.75 12.46
CA THR A 148 0.42 5.59 12.99
C THR A 148 0.95 4.24 12.48
N TRP A 149 1.91 4.22 11.56
CA TRP A 149 2.49 2.99 11.03
C TRP A 149 3.27 2.25 12.11
N SER A 150 3.05 0.94 12.22
CA SER A 150 3.80 0.12 13.17
C SER A 150 5.27 -0.01 12.76
N GLU A 151 6.15 -0.29 13.73
CA GLU A 151 7.57 -0.56 13.47
C GLU A 151 7.74 -1.70 12.47
N ASP A 152 7.01 -2.81 12.65
CA ASP A 152 7.05 -3.96 11.73
C ASP A 152 6.65 -3.57 10.29
N PHE A 153 5.64 -2.70 10.15
CA PHE A 153 5.25 -2.18 8.83
C PHE A 153 6.34 -1.31 8.22
N CYS A 154 6.91 -0.41 9.01
CA CYS A 154 7.98 0.48 8.54
C CYS A 154 9.18 -0.33 8.04
N LEU A 155 9.66 -1.29 8.81
CA LEU A 155 10.79 -2.14 8.43
C LEU A 155 10.48 -2.96 7.18
N HIS A 156 9.29 -3.56 7.10
CA HIS A 156 8.83 -4.27 5.92
C HIS A 156 8.80 -3.36 4.68
N LEU A 157 8.30 -2.14 4.82
CA LEU A 157 8.19 -1.18 3.71
C LEU A 157 9.58 -0.70 3.26
N LEU A 158 10.48 -0.39 4.19
CA LEU A 158 11.86 -0.03 3.88
C LEU A 158 12.56 -1.14 3.09
N ASP A 159 12.41 -2.40 3.50
CA ASP A 159 13.01 -3.53 2.78
C ASP A 159 12.41 -3.72 1.38
N PHE A 160 11.10 -3.54 1.23
CA PHE A 160 10.45 -3.58 -0.09
C PHE A 160 10.95 -2.45 -1.00
N LEU A 161 11.22 -1.28 -0.44
CA LEU A 161 11.63 -0.09 -1.19
C LEU A 161 13.14 0.01 -1.45
N ARG A 162 13.96 -0.99 -1.05
CA ARG A 162 15.42 -1.01 -1.32
C ARG A 162 15.81 -0.58 -2.74
N PRO A 163 15.09 -0.99 -3.80
CA PRO A 163 15.42 -0.57 -5.16
C PRO A 163 15.31 0.94 -5.43
N ARG A 164 14.75 1.72 -4.50
CA ARG A 164 14.68 3.19 -4.63
C ARG A 164 15.96 3.91 -4.26
N THR A 165 16.89 3.26 -3.57
CA THR A 165 18.21 3.85 -3.30
C THR A 165 19.03 3.82 -4.59
N PRO A 166 19.57 4.97 -5.07
CA PRO A 166 20.48 4.99 -6.20
C PRO A 166 21.76 4.19 -5.93
N ASP A 167 22.34 3.56 -6.96
CA ASP A 167 23.51 2.69 -6.83
C ASP A 167 24.78 3.39 -6.29
N ASN A 168 24.85 4.73 -6.44
CA ASN A 168 25.97 5.55 -5.98
C ASN A 168 25.81 6.05 -4.54
N ILE A 169 24.78 5.61 -3.81
CA ILE A 169 24.47 6.02 -2.43
C ILE A 169 24.49 4.83 -1.49
N HIS A 170 25.12 5.00 -0.33
CA HIS A 170 24.92 4.20 0.87
C HIS A 170 24.00 4.97 1.81
N LEU A 171 22.71 4.65 1.80
CA LEU A 171 21.70 5.32 2.61
C LEU A 171 21.64 4.71 4.01
N ILE A 172 21.79 5.53 5.04
CA ILE A 172 21.69 5.18 6.45
C ILE A 172 20.51 5.94 7.05
N LEU A 173 19.50 5.21 7.51
CA LEU A 173 18.33 5.76 8.19
C LEU A 173 18.42 5.47 9.68
N GLN A 174 18.65 6.50 10.49
CA GLN A 174 18.79 6.39 11.95
C GLN A 174 17.52 6.84 12.66
N SER A 175 16.85 5.92 13.32
CA SER A 175 15.77 6.22 14.27
C SER A 175 16.24 5.99 15.71
N PRO A 176 15.50 6.45 16.74
CA PRO A 176 15.83 6.20 18.15
C PRO A 176 15.94 4.72 18.52
N THR A 177 15.28 3.84 17.79
CA THR A 177 15.18 2.40 18.09
C THR A 177 15.89 1.51 17.08
N THR A 178 16.17 2.00 15.88
CA THR A 178 16.65 1.15 14.77
C THR A 178 17.49 1.95 13.79
N THR A 179 18.57 1.35 13.30
CA THR A 179 19.31 1.80 12.13
C THR A 179 19.00 0.85 10.97
N TRP A 180 18.63 1.40 9.82
CA TRP A 180 18.41 0.65 8.58
C TRP A 180 19.33 1.20 7.49
N GLU A 181 19.92 0.30 6.69
CA GLU A 181 20.93 0.65 5.69
C GLU A 181 20.64 -0.01 4.35
N ASN A 182 20.99 0.70 3.26
CA ASN A 182 20.89 0.18 1.91
C ASN A 182 21.88 0.86 0.94
N GLY A 183 22.42 0.09 -0.02
CA GLY A 183 23.36 0.58 -1.02
C GLY A 183 24.81 0.51 -0.57
N THR A 184 25.76 0.97 -1.42
CA THR A 184 27.21 0.83 -1.18
C THR A 184 28.02 2.03 -1.67
N GLY A 185 27.38 3.15 -2.04
CA GLY A 185 28.03 4.33 -2.59
C GLY A 185 28.48 5.34 -1.55
N GLU A 186 28.32 6.62 -1.85
CA GLU A 186 28.58 7.73 -0.92
C GLU A 186 27.59 7.66 0.26
N GLU A 187 28.11 7.83 1.47
CA GLU A 187 27.29 7.79 2.69
C GLU A 187 26.35 9.01 2.74
N VAL A 188 25.06 8.70 2.89
CA VAL A 188 23.99 9.68 3.14
C VAL A 188 23.23 9.24 4.38
N GLU A 189 23.43 9.97 5.48
CA GLU A 189 22.78 9.71 6.76
C GLU A 189 21.59 10.65 6.97
N LEU A 190 20.43 10.04 7.30
CA LEU A 190 19.22 10.75 7.69
C LEU A 190 18.78 10.26 9.07
N ALA A 191 18.37 11.18 9.94
CA ALA A 191 17.87 10.83 11.25
C ALA A 191 16.49 11.44 11.54
N GLY A 192 15.62 10.67 12.20
CA GLY A 192 14.25 11.04 12.53
C GLY A 192 13.48 9.89 13.16
N ALA A 193 12.19 10.06 13.40
CA ALA A 193 11.38 8.91 13.78
C ALA A 193 11.32 7.89 12.63
N LEU A 194 11.23 6.59 12.96
CA LEU A 194 11.19 5.53 11.95
C LEU A 194 10.03 5.75 10.95
N THR A 195 8.88 6.19 11.43
CA THR A 195 7.71 6.51 10.61
C THR A 195 7.95 7.68 9.65
N ASP A 196 8.70 8.70 10.06
CA ASP A 196 9.01 9.86 9.23
C ASP A 196 9.98 9.46 8.10
N LEU A 197 11.04 8.74 8.46
CA LEU A 197 12.03 8.22 7.51
C LEU A 197 11.37 7.28 6.49
N THR A 198 10.48 6.38 6.96
CA THR A 198 9.77 5.45 6.10
C THR A 198 8.78 6.17 5.18
N ALA A 199 8.05 7.17 5.68
CA ALA A 199 7.13 7.98 4.87
C ALA A 199 7.88 8.71 3.76
N TRP A 200 8.98 9.39 4.09
CA TRP A 200 9.83 10.03 3.09
C TRP A 200 10.32 9.02 2.05
N TYR A 201 10.86 7.88 2.49
CA TYR A 201 11.37 6.86 1.59
C TYR A 201 10.27 6.25 0.70
N ALA A 202 9.03 6.24 1.18
CA ALA A 202 7.84 5.88 0.42
C ALA A 202 7.30 7.01 -0.49
N GLY A 203 7.94 8.18 -0.51
CA GLY A 203 7.51 9.34 -1.31
C GLY A 203 6.24 10.00 -0.75
N ARG A 204 6.03 9.91 0.56
CA ARG A 204 4.93 10.57 1.28
C ARG A 204 5.48 11.66 2.17
N PRO A 205 4.68 12.70 2.48
CA PRO A 205 5.08 13.69 3.46
C PRO A 205 5.41 13.03 4.80
N ALA A 206 6.59 13.34 5.33
CA ALA A 206 6.98 12.90 6.68
C ALA A 206 6.11 13.64 7.71
N PRO A 207 5.50 12.96 8.69
CA PRO A 207 4.74 13.60 9.76
C PRO A 207 5.55 14.53 10.65
N GLY A 208 6.82 14.19 10.86
CA GLY A 208 7.76 14.92 11.69
C GLY A 208 9.08 15.26 10.98
N PRO A 209 10.05 15.84 11.70
CA PRO A 209 11.28 16.33 11.12
C PRO A 209 12.25 15.19 10.77
N ILE A 210 12.91 15.32 9.62
CA ILE A 210 14.06 14.51 9.22
C ILE A 210 15.28 15.44 9.16
N THR A 211 16.39 15.03 9.78
CA THR A 211 17.68 15.72 9.70
C THR A 211 18.59 15.02 8.69
N GLY A 212 19.46 15.79 8.05
CA GLY A 212 20.29 15.34 6.94
C GLY A 212 19.78 15.84 5.58
N SER A 213 20.58 15.65 4.53
CA SER A 213 20.22 16.03 3.16
C SER A 213 19.56 14.84 2.47
N THR A 214 18.26 14.94 2.20
CA THR A 214 17.51 13.89 1.51
C THR A 214 17.93 13.77 0.04
N PRO A 215 18.43 12.61 -0.41
CA PRO A 215 18.77 12.38 -1.81
C PRO A 215 17.52 12.23 -2.66
N GLU A 216 17.68 12.41 -3.98
CA GLU A 216 16.67 12.01 -4.95
C GLU A 216 16.61 10.48 -4.99
N LEU A 217 15.41 9.94 -4.91
CA LEU A 217 15.17 8.49 -4.93
C LEU A 217 14.76 8.02 -6.32
N LEU A 218 15.12 6.78 -6.65
CA LEU A 218 14.62 6.12 -7.86
C LEU A 218 13.10 5.90 -7.80
N PRO A 219 12.44 5.65 -8.94
CA PRO A 219 11.02 5.38 -8.99
C PRO A 219 10.59 4.25 -8.06
N TRP A 220 9.32 4.20 -7.75
CA TRP A 220 8.69 3.12 -7.00
C TRP A 220 8.86 1.77 -7.72
N PRO A 221 9.29 0.68 -7.03
CA PRO A 221 9.56 -0.62 -7.64
C PRO A 221 8.31 -1.35 -8.15
#